data_46299aa36439c66a5c4e81d2b599194a
#
_entry.id   46299aa36439c66a5c4e81d2b599194a
#
_cell.length_a   1.000
_cell.length_b   1.000
_cell.length_c   1.000
_cell.angle_alpha   90.00
_cell.angle_beta   90.00
_cell.angle_gamma   90.00
#
_symmetry.space_group_name_H-M   'P 1'
#
loop_
_entity.id
_entity.type
_entity.pdbx_description
1 polymer ?
#
loop_
_entity_poly.entity_id
_entity_poly.type
_entity_poly.pdbx_seq_one_letter_code
_entity_poly.pdbx_strand_id
1 'polypeptide(L)'
;MPAASGPKRPVKSRCFAEAISFGPAYLCGMRTTLHEDFSIHDRLPKPRWPDLCEAVRQHSASLDASRRVHVAQTIDAQYRKCGLEPPASAFAHFKEGAPTITTGHQLVLAGGPAFFHYKIWTAIRLARQLMQAGEAQAVVPVFWMASEDHDFDEIAGLPVSPADWGQLREVPPHRVWQPEDLLRGQVAVGRIAVTDGLRQFVETWAEASGWSRAERDAWSAACAEPATILADVIRRWVHDLYGGEGLLIVDGDDPALKHAASHLFEAEWTGNGIHDAVAMDSQALADLGKTPPVFPRKSMLFRLEGPAGVRQRLTLEQTTKEPFPGAQHLSPNALLRPLYQEFLLQNVAMVGGATECAYWFQLPQAFAQHGLRMPLVWLRDSVTLLSSSADPTLQPFNPRHPGFRHPEVAEAEWIQNRRSVSSWQPGREAQFRALAELLGEEAAQIDPTLRAAAHAAAARMQKEWRKVEQRMRRAIRRQDAEPMARFVAAHQLVRPNGIPQERQWNLFQLVHGLSSTAEPADLFAAYLEATGQATGPAWLVVTLD
;
A
#
# COMPACT_ATOMS: atom_id res chain seq x y z
N MET A 1 3.24 -40.06 -44.58
CA MET A 1 2.59 -40.24 -43.27
C MET A 1 3.32 -39.30 -42.30
N PRO A 2 2.72 -38.20 -41.82
CA PRO A 2 3.36 -37.36 -40.81
C PRO A 2 3.06 -37.93 -39.41
N ALA A 3 4.07 -37.92 -38.55
CA ALA A 3 4.04 -38.42 -37.20
C ALA A 3 3.09 -37.56 -36.33
N ALA A 4 2.24 -38.23 -35.55
CA ALA A 4 1.32 -37.64 -34.62
C ALA A 4 2.08 -36.91 -33.49
N SER A 5 1.82 -35.60 -33.33
CA SER A 5 2.23 -34.83 -32.16
C SER A 5 1.39 -35.27 -30.96
N GLY A 6 2.03 -35.89 -29.99
CA GLY A 6 1.41 -36.20 -28.70
C GLY A 6 0.98 -34.94 -27.94
N PRO A 7 0.02 -35.07 -27.00
CA PRO A 7 -0.51 -33.93 -26.28
C PRO A 7 0.59 -33.24 -25.44
N LYS A 8 0.79 -31.96 -25.65
CA LYS A 8 1.64 -31.13 -24.80
C LYS A 8 1.10 -31.19 -23.38
N ARG A 9 1.88 -31.68 -22.43
CA ARG A 9 1.57 -31.60 -21.00
C ARG A 9 1.39 -30.13 -20.63
N PRO A 10 0.35 -29.77 -19.86
CA PRO A 10 0.22 -28.43 -19.36
C PRO A 10 1.45 -28.09 -18.50
N VAL A 11 2.08 -26.98 -18.77
CA VAL A 11 3.11 -26.39 -17.91
C VAL A 11 2.42 -26.05 -16.59
N LYS A 12 2.73 -26.81 -15.54
CA LYS A 12 2.26 -26.47 -14.19
C LYS A 12 2.94 -25.17 -13.78
N SER A 13 2.20 -24.07 -13.80
CA SER A 13 2.58 -22.86 -13.07
C SER A 13 2.74 -23.27 -11.60
N ARG A 14 3.89 -23.03 -11.00
CA ARG A 14 4.05 -23.14 -9.55
C ARG A 14 3.36 -21.93 -8.92
N CYS A 15 2.07 -22.09 -8.61
CA CYS A 15 1.33 -21.11 -7.84
C CYS A 15 1.86 -21.03 -6.40
N PHE A 16 1.72 -19.89 -5.77
CA PHE A 16 1.93 -19.71 -4.31
C PHE A 16 1.23 -20.81 -3.48
N ALA A 17 0.17 -21.41 -3.99
CA ALA A 17 -0.58 -22.50 -3.36
C ALA A 17 0.19 -23.82 -3.15
N GLU A 18 1.23 -24.10 -3.94
CA GLU A 18 2.03 -25.33 -3.76
C GLU A 18 3.09 -25.19 -2.64
N ALA A 19 3.38 -23.97 -2.18
CA ALA A 19 4.36 -23.70 -1.11
C ALA A 19 3.87 -24.08 0.30
N ILE A 20 2.57 -24.35 0.51
CA ILE A 20 1.94 -24.51 1.83
C ILE A 20 2.26 -25.87 2.52
N SER A 21 2.85 -26.84 1.83
CA SER A 21 3.17 -28.15 2.42
C SER A 21 4.61 -28.27 2.94
N PHE A 22 5.37 -27.17 2.97
CA PHE A 22 6.78 -27.20 3.32
C PHE A 22 7.01 -26.87 4.80
N GLY A 23 7.62 -27.82 5.52
CA GLY A 23 8.07 -27.61 6.88
C GLY A 23 9.29 -26.65 6.98
N PRO A 24 9.79 -26.38 8.21
CA PRO A 24 10.79 -25.33 8.50
C PRO A 24 12.09 -25.35 7.67
N ALA A 25 12.36 -26.44 6.94
CA ALA A 25 13.60 -26.63 6.18
C ALA A 25 13.72 -25.73 4.92
N TYR A 26 12.62 -25.12 4.46
CA TYR A 26 12.62 -24.29 3.23
C TYR A 26 12.92 -22.80 3.48
N LEU A 27 12.95 -22.36 4.74
CA LEU A 27 13.33 -20.99 5.10
C LEU A 27 14.87 -20.83 5.25
N CYS A 28 15.63 -21.82 4.79
CA CYS A 28 17.08 -21.78 4.78
C CYS A 28 17.56 -20.59 3.92
N GLY A 29 18.18 -19.58 4.57
CA GLY A 29 18.62 -18.37 3.90
C GLY A 29 17.78 -17.12 4.18
N MET A 30 16.65 -17.21 4.92
CA MET A 30 15.87 -16.04 5.33
C MET A 30 15.89 -15.88 6.86
N ARG A 31 16.28 -14.70 7.33
CA ARG A 31 16.16 -14.30 8.73
C ARG A 31 15.06 -13.27 8.86
N THR A 32 14.13 -13.51 9.77
CA THR A 32 12.97 -12.64 10.00
C THR A 32 13.05 -11.98 11.37
N THR A 33 12.72 -10.70 11.45
CA THR A 33 12.53 -9.96 12.71
C THR A 33 11.16 -9.28 12.66
N LEU A 34 10.28 -9.71 13.56
CA LEU A 34 8.94 -9.15 13.71
C LEU A 34 8.97 -7.98 14.70
N HIS A 35 8.36 -6.88 14.31
CA HIS A 35 8.10 -5.74 15.16
C HIS A 35 6.59 -5.56 15.30
N GLU A 36 6.06 -5.75 16.49
CA GLU A 36 4.68 -5.41 16.83
C GLU A 36 4.56 -3.91 17.15
N ASP A 37 3.34 -3.43 17.25
CA ASP A 37 3.06 -2.00 17.48
C ASP A 37 3.50 -1.05 16.36
N PHE A 38 3.50 -1.54 15.13
CA PHE A 38 3.78 -0.70 13.98
C PHE A 38 2.67 0.36 13.77
N SER A 39 3.03 1.60 13.96
CA SER A 39 2.19 2.76 13.63
C SER A 39 2.96 3.73 12.76
N ILE A 40 2.57 3.87 11.50
CA ILE A 40 3.07 4.95 10.63
C ILE A 40 2.56 6.30 11.11
N HIS A 41 1.41 6.32 11.78
CA HIS A 41 0.77 7.48 12.35
C HIS A 41 0.38 7.22 13.82
N ASP A 42 1.14 7.73 14.76
CA ASP A 42 0.84 7.68 16.21
C ASP A 42 -0.53 8.31 16.57
N ARG A 43 -1.22 8.87 15.59
CA ARG A 43 -2.45 9.65 15.75
C ARG A 43 -3.72 8.95 15.30
N LEU A 44 -3.65 7.75 14.69
CA LEU A 44 -4.83 6.97 14.31
C LEU A 44 -5.18 5.97 15.40
N PRO A 45 -6.49 5.69 15.63
CA PRO A 45 -6.88 4.56 16.48
C PRO A 45 -6.21 3.28 15.98
N LYS A 46 -5.57 2.56 16.90
CA LYS A 46 -4.94 1.27 16.57
C LYS A 46 -6.02 0.18 16.69
N PRO A 47 -6.33 -0.56 15.62
CA PRO A 47 -7.21 -1.70 15.71
C PRO A 47 -6.54 -2.77 16.60
N ARG A 48 -7.32 -3.42 17.44
CA ARG A 48 -6.86 -4.48 18.31
C ARG A 48 -7.48 -5.79 17.93
N TRP A 49 -6.78 -6.87 18.17
CA TRP A 49 -7.26 -8.22 17.92
C TRP A 49 -8.64 -8.53 18.56
N PRO A 50 -8.91 -8.18 19.83
CA PRO A 50 -10.23 -8.40 20.43
C PRO A 50 -11.35 -7.66 19.71
N ASP A 51 -11.09 -6.46 19.16
CA ASP A 51 -12.10 -5.69 18.43
C ASP A 51 -12.46 -6.40 17.11
N LEU A 52 -11.46 -7.03 16.45
CA LEU A 52 -11.68 -7.81 15.23
C LEU A 52 -12.48 -9.10 15.53
N CYS A 53 -12.15 -9.81 16.60
CA CYS A 53 -12.91 -10.98 17.03
C CYS A 53 -14.37 -10.63 17.35
N GLU A 54 -14.61 -9.50 18.01
CA GLU A 54 -15.97 -9.01 18.28
C GLU A 54 -16.71 -8.65 16.99
N ALA A 55 -16.02 -8.01 16.02
CA ALA A 55 -16.62 -7.71 14.72
C ALA A 55 -17.06 -8.97 13.98
N VAL A 56 -16.29 -10.07 14.08
CA VAL A 56 -16.64 -11.38 13.51
C VAL A 56 -17.87 -11.98 14.20
N ARG A 57 -17.91 -12.00 15.54
CA ARG A 57 -19.05 -12.54 16.30
C ARG A 57 -20.36 -11.82 15.98
N GLN A 58 -20.29 -10.52 15.73
CA GLN A 58 -21.47 -9.69 15.39
C GLN A 58 -21.85 -9.73 13.91
N HIS A 59 -21.05 -10.35 13.03
CA HIS A 59 -21.25 -10.29 11.59
C HIS A 59 -22.58 -10.88 11.13
N SER A 60 -22.95 -12.07 11.63
CA SER A 60 -24.15 -12.78 11.21
C SER A 60 -25.45 -12.00 11.49
N ALA A 61 -25.47 -11.17 12.51
CA ALA A 61 -26.64 -10.35 12.86
C ALA A 61 -26.88 -9.19 11.88
N SER A 62 -25.89 -8.80 11.09
CA SER A 62 -25.97 -7.66 10.16
C SER A 62 -25.99 -8.07 8.69
N LEU A 63 -25.88 -9.38 8.39
CA LEU A 63 -25.74 -9.87 7.02
C LEU A 63 -27.08 -9.85 6.27
N ASP A 64 -27.09 -9.22 5.09
CA ASP A 64 -28.18 -9.32 4.12
C ASP A 64 -27.94 -10.50 3.17
N ALA A 65 -28.59 -11.62 3.44
CA ALA A 65 -28.40 -12.86 2.68
C ALA A 65 -28.83 -12.73 1.21
N SER A 66 -29.87 -11.95 0.91
CA SER A 66 -30.34 -11.78 -0.48
C SER A 66 -29.34 -10.97 -1.31
N ARG A 67 -28.79 -9.92 -0.74
CA ARG A 67 -27.72 -9.12 -1.35
C ARG A 67 -26.47 -9.96 -1.56
N ARG A 68 -26.08 -10.78 -0.58
CA ARG A 68 -24.94 -11.68 -0.68
C ARG A 68 -25.04 -12.63 -1.87
N VAL A 69 -26.21 -13.21 -2.11
CA VAL A 69 -26.46 -14.07 -3.27
C VAL A 69 -26.30 -13.30 -4.58
N HIS A 70 -26.83 -12.10 -4.68
CA HIS A 70 -26.71 -11.27 -5.88
C HIS A 70 -25.25 -10.88 -6.15
N VAL A 71 -24.51 -10.45 -5.12
CA VAL A 71 -23.07 -10.14 -5.23
C VAL A 71 -22.29 -11.38 -5.65
N ALA A 72 -22.59 -12.56 -5.10
CA ALA A 72 -21.92 -13.81 -5.49
C ALA A 72 -22.16 -14.15 -6.97
N GLN A 73 -23.38 -13.99 -7.47
CA GLN A 73 -23.67 -14.21 -8.90
C GLN A 73 -22.85 -13.28 -9.79
N THR A 74 -22.71 -12.02 -9.40
CA THR A 74 -21.90 -11.06 -10.15
C THR A 74 -20.41 -11.40 -10.10
N ILE A 75 -19.89 -11.79 -8.95
CA ILE A 75 -18.49 -12.26 -8.83
C ILE A 75 -18.23 -13.46 -9.76
N ASP A 76 -19.11 -14.45 -9.77
CA ASP A 76 -19.02 -15.63 -10.66
C ASP A 76 -18.97 -15.20 -12.14
N ALA A 77 -19.85 -14.28 -12.53
CA ALA A 77 -19.85 -13.74 -13.90
C ALA A 77 -18.55 -13.02 -14.25
N GLN A 78 -17.99 -12.23 -13.32
CA GLN A 78 -16.72 -11.53 -13.50
C GLN A 78 -15.55 -12.52 -13.70
N TYR A 79 -15.51 -13.61 -12.96
CA TYR A 79 -14.49 -14.66 -13.12
C TYR A 79 -14.62 -15.37 -14.48
N ARG A 80 -15.84 -15.80 -14.83
CA ARG A 80 -16.10 -16.48 -16.10
C ARG A 80 -15.77 -15.63 -17.32
N LYS A 81 -16.05 -14.33 -17.27
CA LYS A 81 -15.65 -13.37 -18.32
C LYS A 81 -14.14 -13.43 -18.59
N CYS A 82 -13.33 -13.63 -17.55
CA CYS A 82 -11.88 -13.74 -17.65
C CYS A 82 -11.38 -15.16 -17.93
N GLY A 83 -12.27 -16.13 -18.17
CA GLY A 83 -11.91 -17.55 -18.36
C GLY A 83 -11.41 -18.22 -17.07
N LEU A 84 -11.86 -17.75 -15.91
CA LEU A 84 -11.49 -18.25 -14.59
C LEU A 84 -12.71 -18.81 -13.85
N GLU A 85 -12.41 -19.64 -12.85
CA GLU A 85 -13.37 -20.02 -11.80
C GLU A 85 -12.95 -19.36 -10.48
N PRO A 86 -13.89 -18.86 -9.65
CA PRO A 86 -13.53 -18.35 -8.33
C PRO A 86 -12.96 -19.46 -7.43
N PRO A 87 -12.11 -19.16 -6.44
CA PRO A 87 -11.60 -20.14 -5.49
C PRO A 87 -12.75 -20.89 -4.80
N ALA A 88 -12.89 -22.19 -5.09
CA ALA A 88 -14.12 -22.94 -4.84
C ALA A 88 -14.58 -22.90 -3.36
N SER A 89 -13.66 -23.17 -2.42
CA SER A 89 -13.98 -23.17 -0.99
C SER A 89 -14.34 -21.76 -0.48
N ALA A 90 -13.52 -20.77 -0.78
CA ALA A 90 -13.77 -19.39 -0.35
C ALA A 90 -15.07 -18.83 -0.95
N PHE A 91 -15.35 -19.17 -2.21
CA PHE A 91 -16.57 -18.75 -2.87
C PHE A 91 -17.83 -19.44 -2.30
N ALA A 92 -17.74 -20.71 -1.93
CA ALA A 92 -18.81 -21.41 -1.23
C ALA A 92 -19.09 -20.75 0.12
N HIS A 93 -18.08 -20.53 0.94
CA HIS A 93 -18.20 -19.85 2.22
C HIS A 93 -18.71 -18.41 2.07
N PHE A 94 -18.29 -17.69 1.04
CA PHE A 94 -18.82 -16.35 0.75
C PHE A 94 -20.33 -16.39 0.51
N LYS A 95 -20.83 -17.34 -0.29
CA LYS A 95 -22.28 -17.52 -0.54
C LYS A 95 -23.05 -17.88 0.72
N GLU A 96 -22.45 -18.65 1.60
CA GLU A 96 -23.02 -19.07 2.89
C GLU A 96 -23.00 -17.96 3.95
N GLY A 97 -22.42 -16.81 3.63
CA GLY A 97 -22.43 -15.65 4.51
C GLY A 97 -21.22 -15.54 5.45
N ALA A 98 -20.12 -16.21 5.14
CA ALA A 98 -18.89 -16.05 5.91
C ALA A 98 -18.43 -14.59 5.99
N PRO A 99 -17.83 -14.15 7.12
CA PRO A 99 -17.24 -12.83 7.26
C PRO A 99 -16.18 -12.59 6.17
N THR A 100 -16.07 -11.33 5.72
CA THR A 100 -15.06 -10.91 4.74
C THR A 100 -14.09 -9.90 5.32
N ILE A 101 -12.84 -9.98 4.87
CA ILE A 101 -11.80 -8.96 5.11
C ILE A 101 -11.35 -8.45 3.76
N THR A 102 -11.57 -7.17 3.50
CA THR A 102 -11.30 -6.58 2.19
C THR A 102 -10.09 -5.67 2.21
N THR A 103 -9.29 -5.75 1.17
CA THR A 103 -8.31 -4.70 0.81
C THR A 103 -8.59 -4.21 -0.59
N GLY A 104 -8.42 -2.91 -0.83
CA GLY A 104 -8.60 -2.31 -2.15
C GLY A 104 -7.32 -1.68 -2.68
N HIS A 105 -7.13 -1.73 -4.00
CA HIS A 105 -6.06 -1.01 -4.67
C HIS A 105 -6.42 -0.71 -6.13
N GLN A 106 -5.70 0.25 -6.71
CA GLN A 106 -5.71 0.51 -8.14
C GLN A 106 -5.06 -0.65 -8.91
N LEU A 107 -5.26 -0.66 -10.23
CA LEU A 107 -4.79 -1.72 -11.12
C LEU A 107 -3.34 -1.47 -11.55
N VAL A 108 -2.39 -1.81 -10.70
CA VAL A 108 -0.97 -1.58 -10.94
C VAL A 108 -0.37 -2.58 -11.93
N LEU A 109 0.47 -2.12 -12.86
CA LEU A 109 1.17 -2.97 -13.81
C LEU A 109 2.18 -3.88 -13.10
N ALA A 110 2.32 -5.11 -13.56
CA ALA A 110 3.30 -6.10 -13.07
C ALA A 110 3.30 -6.26 -11.53
N GLY A 111 2.15 -6.12 -10.87
CA GLY A 111 2.04 -6.17 -9.40
C GLY A 111 2.50 -4.89 -8.69
N GLY A 112 2.90 -3.83 -9.41
CA GLY A 112 3.22 -2.51 -8.88
C GLY A 112 4.28 -2.49 -7.77
N PRO A 113 4.24 -1.48 -6.91
CA PRO A 113 5.12 -1.43 -5.75
C PRO A 113 4.75 -2.51 -4.72
N ALA A 114 5.76 -3.00 -3.98
CA ALA A 114 5.64 -4.18 -3.11
C ALA A 114 4.49 -4.08 -2.08
N PHE A 115 4.12 -2.88 -1.65
CA PHE A 115 3.02 -2.70 -0.70
C PHE A 115 1.65 -3.15 -1.23
N PHE A 116 1.48 -3.25 -2.55
CA PHE A 116 0.29 -3.85 -3.16
C PHE A 116 0.10 -5.29 -2.65
N HIS A 117 1.17 -6.08 -2.69
CA HIS A 117 1.18 -7.45 -2.19
C HIS A 117 0.96 -7.49 -0.68
N TYR A 118 1.59 -6.59 0.09
CA TYR A 118 1.46 -6.57 1.56
C TYR A 118 0.04 -6.24 2.04
N LYS A 119 -0.73 -5.48 1.29
CA LYS A 119 -2.17 -5.30 1.54
C LYS A 119 -2.92 -6.63 1.44
N ILE A 120 -2.70 -7.38 0.37
CA ILE A 120 -3.33 -8.69 0.13
C ILE A 120 -2.88 -9.69 1.19
N TRP A 121 -1.59 -9.74 1.48
CA TRP A 121 -1.01 -10.61 2.51
C TRP A 121 -1.63 -10.37 3.88
N THR A 122 -1.82 -9.10 4.24
CA THR A 122 -2.47 -8.74 5.51
C THR A 122 -3.91 -9.27 5.58
N ALA A 123 -4.69 -9.13 4.51
CA ALA A 123 -6.06 -9.63 4.47
C ALA A 123 -6.10 -11.16 4.59
N ILE A 124 -5.22 -11.88 3.89
CA ILE A 124 -5.08 -13.35 3.97
C ILE A 124 -4.64 -13.77 5.37
N ARG A 125 -3.63 -13.11 5.96
CA ARG A 125 -3.15 -13.39 7.31
C ARG A 125 -4.28 -13.27 8.34
N LEU A 126 -4.98 -12.15 8.36
CA LEU A 126 -6.07 -11.91 9.31
C LEU A 126 -7.20 -12.94 9.18
N ALA A 127 -7.56 -13.30 7.94
CA ALA A 127 -8.54 -14.35 7.69
C ALA A 127 -8.09 -15.70 8.26
N ARG A 128 -6.84 -16.10 8.01
CA ARG A 128 -6.25 -17.34 8.54
C ARG A 128 -6.18 -17.35 10.08
N GLN A 129 -5.74 -16.24 10.69
CA GLN A 129 -5.64 -16.13 12.14
C GLN A 129 -6.99 -16.26 12.83
N LEU A 130 -8.06 -15.64 12.29
CA LEU A 130 -9.41 -15.75 12.83
C LEU A 130 -9.93 -17.18 12.79
N MET A 131 -9.68 -17.90 11.69
CA MET A 131 -10.03 -19.32 11.58
C MET A 131 -9.22 -20.19 12.53
N GLN A 132 -7.90 -19.97 12.64
CA GLN A 132 -7.03 -20.72 13.56
C GLN A 132 -7.36 -20.47 15.03
N ALA A 133 -7.80 -19.26 15.37
CA ALA A 133 -8.25 -18.91 16.72
C ALA A 133 -9.65 -19.45 17.05
N GLY A 134 -10.34 -20.07 16.09
CA GLY A 134 -11.70 -20.59 16.28
C GLY A 134 -12.79 -19.51 16.35
N GLU A 135 -12.49 -18.27 15.95
CA GLU A 135 -13.47 -17.16 15.97
C GLU A 135 -14.53 -17.29 14.87
N ALA A 136 -14.20 -17.98 13.76
CA ALA A 136 -15.11 -18.35 12.69
C ALA A 136 -14.67 -19.65 12.01
N GLN A 137 -15.63 -20.40 11.44
CA GLN A 137 -15.31 -21.59 10.62
C GLN A 137 -14.64 -21.20 9.29
N ALA A 138 -15.06 -20.08 8.73
CA ALA A 138 -14.50 -19.52 7.52
C ALA A 138 -14.48 -17.99 7.58
N VAL A 139 -13.42 -17.39 7.06
CA VAL A 139 -13.29 -15.95 6.80
C VAL A 139 -12.71 -15.80 5.40
N VAL A 140 -13.32 -14.97 4.57
CA VAL A 140 -12.95 -14.84 3.16
C VAL A 140 -12.16 -13.55 2.94
N PRO A 141 -10.88 -13.63 2.53
CA PRO A 141 -10.14 -12.45 2.09
C PRO A 141 -10.64 -11.98 0.71
N VAL A 142 -10.80 -10.68 0.55
CA VAL A 142 -11.31 -10.07 -0.68
C VAL A 142 -10.36 -8.98 -1.19
N PHE A 143 -10.06 -9.00 -2.46
CA PHE A 143 -9.39 -7.92 -3.17
C PHE A 143 -10.42 -7.10 -3.98
N TRP A 144 -10.62 -5.85 -3.58
CA TRP A 144 -11.46 -4.89 -4.30
C TRP A 144 -10.62 -4.17 -5.34
N MET A 145 -10.93 -4.38 -6.61
CA MET A 145 -10.32 -3.71 -7.73
C MET A 145 -10.92 -2.31 -7.89
N ALA A 146 -10.11 -1.28 -7.69
CA ALA A 146 -10.50 0.11 -7.95
C ALA A 146 -10.33 0.46 -9.45
N SER A 147 -10.99 -0.31 -10.31
CA SER A 147 -10.84 -0.28 -11.77
C SER A 147 -11.39 0.99 -12.42
N GLU A 148 -12.34 1.66 -11.76
CA GLU A 148 -12.95 2.91 -12.20
C GLU A 148 -12.13 4.17 -11.87
N ASP A 149 -10.99 4.03 -11.15
CA ASP A 149 -10.12 5.18 -10.90
C ASP A 149 -9.44 5.67 -12.19
N HIS A 150 -9.04 6.92 -12.22
CA HIS A 150 -8.47 7.58 -13.39
C HIS A 150 -7.04 8.08 -13.18
N ASP A 151 -6.42 7.74 -12.04
CA ASP A 151 -5.03 8.11 -11.76
C ASP A 151 -4.07 7.17 -12.52
N PHE A 152 -3.91 7.49 -13.80
CA PHE A 152 -3.03 6.75 -14.70
C PHE A 152 -1.55 6.85 -14.27
N ASP A 153 -1.12 7.98 -13.74
CA ASP A 153 0.28 8.21 -13.37
C ASP A 153 0.70 7.29 -12.21
N GLU A 154 -0.24 6.91 -11.33
CA GLU A 154 0.03 5.97 -10.25
C GLU A 154 0.33 4.55 -10.75
N ILE A 155 -0.26 4.15 -11.88
CA ILE A 155 -0.14 2.78 -12.40
C ILE A 155 0.90 2.61 -13.51
N ALA A 156 1.22 3.67 -14.24
CA ALA A 156 2.04 3.62 -15.45
C ALA A 156 3.54 3.49 -15.19
N GLY A 157 3.99 3.82 -13.98
CA GLY A 157 5.41 3.86 -13.62
C GLY A 157 5.92 2.53 -13.08
N LEU A 158 6.92 1.94 -13.74
CA LEU A 158 7.64 0.76 -13.25
C LEU A 158 9.07 1.15 -12.83
N PRO A 159 9.55 0.76 -11.63
CA PRO A 159 10.88 1.12 -11.16
C PRO A 159 11.95 0.41 -11.98
N VAL A 160 13.03 1.11 -12.31
CA VAL A 160 14.20 0.52 -12.98
C VAL A 160 15.11 -0.11 -11.94
N SER A 161 15.57 -1.35 -12.18
CA SER A 161 16.52 -2.00 -11.29
C SER A 161 17.86 -1.27 -11.27
N PRO A 162 18.46 -1.07 -10.09
CA PRO A 162 19.83 -0.59 -10.02
C PRO A 162 20.80 -1.63 -10.60
N ALA A 163 21.91 -1.17 -11.17
CA ALA A 163 22.95 -2.07 -11.67
C ALA A 163 23.57 -2.94 -10.56
N ASP A 164 23.63 -2.41 -9.35
CA ASP A 164 24.13 -3.10 -8.16
C ASP A 164 23.35 -2.62 -6.93
N TRP A 165 22.57 -3.50 -6.32
CA TRP A 165 21.79 -3.23 -5.12
C TRP A 165 22.64 -2.93 -3.90
N GLY A 166 23.85 -3.49 -3.83
CA GLY A 166 24.81 -3.26 -2.75
C GLY A 166 25.54 -1.91 -2.83
N GLN A 167 25.45 -1.23 -3.99
CA GLN A 167 26.08 0.07 -4.24
C GLN A 167 25.09 1.17 -4.62
N LEU A 168 23.81 1.01 -4.25
CA LEU A 168 22.75 1.95 -4.58
C LEU A 168 23.02 3.34 -3.97
N ARG A 169 23.38 4.32 -4.80
CA ARG A 169 23.60 5.72 -4.39
C ARG A 169 22.46 6.62 -4.71
N GLU A 170 21.83 6.37 -5.86
CA GLU A 170 20.69 7.12 -6.38
C GLU A 170 19.64 6.13 -6.89
N VAL A 171 18.37 6.50 -6.72
CA VAL A 171 17.25 5.69 -7.21
C VAL A 171 17.08 5.99 -8.70
N PRO A 172 17.14 4.98 -9.58
CA PRO A 172 16.88 5.18 -10.99
C PRO A 172 15.47 5.72 -11.23
N PRO A 173 15.26 6.53 -12.29
CA PRO A 173 13.93 7.00 -12.64
C PRO A 173 13.03 5.83 -13.07
N HIS A 174 11.73 5.96 -12.82
CA HIS A 174 10.76 4.97 -13.30
C HIS A 174 10.71 4.96 -14.83
N ARG A 175 10.52 3.77 -15.38
CA ARG A 175 10.12 3.60 -16.77
C ARG A 175 8.62 3.81 -16.84
N VAL A 176 8.16 4.75 -17.65
CA VAL A 176 6.74 5.10 -17.73
C VAL A 176 6.16 4.60 -19.05
N TRP A 177 5.11 3.78 -18.95
CA TRP A 177 4.32 3.39 -20.11
C TRP A 177 3.55 4.60 -20.66
N GLN A 178 3.59 4.78 -21.98
CA GLN A 178 2.93 5.88 -22.66
C GLN A 178 2.07 5.33 -23.81
N PRO A 179 0.79 5.03 -23.57
CA PRO A 179 -0.12 4.64 -24.65
C PRO A 179 -0.35 5.82 -25.61
N GLU A 180 -0.39 5.52 -26.91
CA GLU A 180 -0.42 6.54 -27.97
C GLU A 180 -1.74 7.34 -28.00
N ASP A 181 -2.88 6.74 -27.62
CA ASP A 181 -4.22 7.29 -27.80
C ASP A 181 -4.99 7.51 -26.47
N LEU A 182 -4.32 7.58 -25.33
CA LEU A 182 -4.99 7.68 -24.05
C LEU A 182 -5.17 9.14 -23.61
N LEU A 183 -6.41 9.52 -23.30
CA LEU A 183 -6.72 10.75 -22.56
C LEU A 183 -6.25 10.58 -21.12
N ARG A 184 -4.96 10.90 -20.87
CA ARG A 184 -4.31 10.70 -19.56
C ARG A 184 -5.08 11.40 -18.45
N GLY A 185 -5.23 10.70 -17.32
CA GLY A 185 -5.89 11.24 -16.14
C GLY A 185 -7.39 11.44 -16.28
N GLN A 186 -8.02 10.86 -17.30
CA GLN A 186 -9.46 10.95 -17.52
C GLN A 186 -10.15 9.61 -17.70
N VAL A 187 -9.43 8.59 -18.19
CA VAL A 187 -9.99 7.26 -18.49
C VAL A 187 -9.95 6.38 -17.26
N ALA A 188 -11.02 5.62 -17.02
CA ALA A 188 -11.04 4.57 -16.00
C ALA A 188 -9.93 3.54 -16.30
N VAL A 189 -8.97 3.38 -15.37
CA VAL A 189 -7.76 2.56 -15.61
C VAL A 189 -8.07 1.11 -15.93
N GLY A 190 -9.16 0.56 -15.37
CA GLY A 190 -9.60 -0.81 -15.64
C GLY A 190 -10.06 -1.04 -17.07
N ARG A 191 -10.50 0.01 -17.76
CA ARG A 191 -11.01 -0.06 -19.15
C ARG A 191 -9.94 0.17 -20.22
N ILE A 192 -8.68 0.36 -19.81
CA ILE A 192 -7.56 0.50 -20.75
C ILE A 192 -7.38 -0.81 -21.50
N ALA A 193 -7.32 -0.71 -22.84
CA ALA A 193 -7.15 -1.87 -23.72
C ALA A 193 -5.76 -2.52 -23.56
N VAL A 194 -5.72 -3.84 -23.60
CA VAL A 194 -4.49 -4.64 -23.59
C VAL A 194 -3.92 -4.67 -25.01
N THR A 195 -2.94 -3.81 -25.27
CA THR A 195 -2.24 -3.70 -26.56
C THR A 195 -0.93 -4.50 -26.57
N ASP A 196 -0.41 -4.78 -27.76
CA ASP A 196 0.92 -5.38 -27.90
C ASP A 196 2.01 -4.48 -27.33
N GLY A 197 1.83 -3.16 -27.42
CA GLY A 197 2.73 -2.18 -26.81
C GLY A 197 2.78 -2.30 -25.29
N LEU A 198 1.64 -2.53 -24.62
CA LEU A 198 1.59 -2.80 -23.18
C LEU A 198 2.31 -4.11 -22.83
N ARG A 199 2.02 -5.17 -23.57
CA ARG A 199 2.65 -6.50 -23.36
C ARG A 199 4.16 -6.40 -23.47
N GLN A 200 4.66 -5.79 -24.56
CA GLN A 200 6.09 -5.63 -24.80
C GLN A 200 6.76 -4.71 -23.77
N PHE A 201 6.08 -3.65 -23.34
CA PHE A 201 6.60 -2.75 -22.31
C PHE A 201 6.87 -3.50 -21.00
N VAL A 202 5.88 -4.26 -20.50
CA VAL A 202 6.03 -5.02 -19.25
C VAL A 202 7.03 -6.17 -19.40
N GLU A 203 6.99 -6.92 -20.50
CA GLU A 203 7.93 -8.02 -20.77
C GLU A 203 9.39 -7.53 -20.76
N THR A 204 9.67 -6.45 -21.49
CA THR A 204 11.02 -5.86 -21.54
C THR A 204 11.47 -5.36 -20.17
N TRP A 205 10.56 -4.78 -19.39
CA TRP A 205 10.85 -4.32 -18.05
C TRP A 205 11.08 -5.50 -17.08
N ALA A 206 10.24 -6.53 -17.13
CA ALA A 206 10.32 -7.71 -16.28
C ALA A 206 11.64 -8.47 -16.49
N GLU A 207 12.06 -8.65 -17.74
CA GLU A 207 13.34 -9.24 -18.08
C GLU A 207 14.51 -8.41 -17.49
N ALA A 208 14.51 -7.10 -17.71
CA ALA A 208 15.52 -6.20 -17.17
C ALA A 208 15.48 -6.09 -15.62
N SER A 209 14.37 -6.46 -15.00
CA SER A 209 14.16 -6.46 -13.55
C SER A 209 14.47 -7.80 -12.88
N GLY A 210 14.99 -8.78 -13.62
CA GLY A 210 15.41 -10.07 -13.09
C GLY A 210 14.26 -11.06 -12.85
N TRP A 211 13.06 -10.80 -13.38
CA TRP A 211 11.95 -11.75 -13.29
C TRP A 211 12.33 -13.09 -13.92
N SER A 212 12.01 -14.17 -13.25
CA SER A 212 12.17 -15.51 -13.78
C SER A 212 11.34 -15.71 -15.05
N ARG A 213 11.70 -16.69 -15.86
CA ARG A 213 10.90 -17.03 -17.04
C ARG A 213 9.47 -17.42 -16.67
N ALA A 214 9.29 -18.16 -15.57
CA ALA A 214 7.96 -18.59 -15.12
C ALA A 214 7.07 -17.40 -14.76
N GLU A 215 7.61 -16.38 -14.10
CA GLU A 215 6.87 -15.16 -13.76
C GLU A 215 6.48 -14.35 -14.99
N ARG A 216 7.39 -14.23 -15.98
CA ARG A 216 7.08 -13.58 -17.26
C ARG A 216 6.03 -14.35 -18.06
N ASP A 217 6.14 -15.68 -18.10
CA ASP A 217 5.15 -16.55 -18.77
C ASP A 217 3.78 -16.42 -18.08
N ALA A 218 3.72 -16.33 -16.74
CA ALA A 218 2.48 -16.12 -15.99
C ALA A 218 1.84 -14.75 -16.29
N TRP A 219 2.64 -13.68 -16.35
CA TRP A 219 2.15 -12.36 -16.76
C TRP A 219 1.64 -12.36 -18.21
N SER A 220 2.39 -12.96 -19.11
CA SER A 220 1.99 -13.11 -20.52
C SER A 220 0.69 -13.89 -20.65
N ALA A 221 0.52 -14.96 -19.87
CA ALA A 221 -0.72 -15.74 -19.83
C ALA A 221 -1.89 -14.90 -19.29
N ALA A 222 -1.67 -14.05 -18.30
CA ALA A 222 -2.70 -13.12 -17.81
C ALA A 222 -3.14 -12.12 -18.88
N CYS A 223 -2.23 -11.69 -19.74
CA CYS A 223 -2.50 -10.79 -20.87
C CYS A 223 -3.11 -11.47 -22.12
N ALA A 224 -3.16 -12.80 -22.16
CA ALA A 224 -3.72 -13.54 -23.29
C ALA A 224 -5.26 -13.54 -23.28
N GLU A 225 -5.88 -13.84 -24.42
CA GLU A 225 -7.33 -14.02 -24.50
C GLU A 225 -7.85 -14.95 -23.37
N PRO A 226 -9.03 -14.68 -22.76
CA PRO A 226 -9.99 -13.65 -23.15
C PRO A 226 -9.78 -12.24 -22.56
N ALA A 227 -8.62 -11.93 -21.95
CA ALA A 227 -8.36 -10.61 -21.39
C ALA A 227 -8.27 -9.53 -22.51
N THR A 228 -9.12 -8.52 -22.45
CA THR A 228 -9.17 -7.42 -23.43
C THR A 228 -8.86 -6.07 -22.82
N ILE A 229 -9.03 -5.93 -21.52
CA ILE A 229 -8.80 -4.70 -20.75
C ILE A 229 -7.92 -4.97 -19.54
N LEU A 230 -7.34 -3.92 -18.98
CA LEU A 230 -6.41 -4.04 -17.85
C LEU A 230 -7.06 -4.69 -16.61
N ALA A 231 -8.34 -4.45 -16.36
CA ALA A 231 -9.06 -5.12 -15.27
C ALA A 231 -9.05 -6.65 -15.42
N ASP A 232 -9.20 -7.18 -16.64
CA ASP A 232 -9.16 -8.62 -16.90
C ASP A 232 -7.74 -9.18 -16.61
N VAL A 233 -6.69 -8.47 -17.04
CA VAL A 233 -5.28 -8.87 -16.81
C VAL A 233 -4.98 -8.92 -15.31
N ILE A 234 -5.32 -7.86 -14.57
CA ILE A 234 -5.01 -7.78 -13.14
C ILE A 234 -5.80 -8.83 -12.36
N ARG A 235 -7.07 -9.08 -12.70
CA ARG A 235 -7.83 -10.17 -12.10
C ARG A 235 -7.13 -11.52 -12.30
N ARG A 236 -6.71 -11.84 -13.52
CA ARG A 236 -6.04 -13.10 -13.86
C ARG A 236 -4.70 -13.22 -13.15
N TRP A 237 -3.90 -12.16 -13.16
CA TRP A 237 -2.61 -12.09 -12.47
C TRP A 237 -2.74 -12.29 -10.95
N VAL A 238 -3.65 -11.54 -10.31
CA VAL A 238 -3.88 -11.65 -8.86
C VAL A 238 -4.49 -13.01 -8.49
N HIS A 239 -5.35 -13.57 -9.34
CA HIS A 239 -5.91 -14.90 -9.13
C HIS A 239 -4.83 -16.00 -9.24
N ASP A 240 -3.93 -15.90 -10.19
CA ASP A 240 -2.80 -16.84 -10.33
C ASP A 240 -1.91 -16.81 -9.08
N LEU A 241 -1.63 -15.62 -8.55
CA LEU A 241 -0.82 -15.47 -7.34
C LEU A 241 -1.52 -15.92 -6.05
N TYR A 242 -2.81 -15.58 -5.86
CA TYR A 242 -3.46 -15.67 -4.55
C TYR A 242 -4.79 -16.42 -4.53
N GLY A 243 -5.27 -16.90 -5.67
CA GLY A 243 -6.50 -17.70 -5.73
C GLY A 243 -6.42 -18.98 -4.90
N GLY A 244 -5.25 -19.63 -4.87
CA GLY A 244 -4.97 -20.78 -4.01
C GLY A 244 -5.07 -20.49 -2.51
N GLU A 245 -4.92 -19.22 -2.11
CA GLU A 245 -5.07 -18.73 -0.75
C GLU A 245 -6.53 -18.39 -0.38
N GLY A 246 -7.46 -18.62 -1.29
CA GLY A 246 -8.88 -18.30 -1.12
C GLY A 246 -9.23 -16.83 -1.32
N LEU A 247 -8.34 -16.02 -1.94
CA LEU A 247 -8.61 -14.62 -2.22
C LEU A 247 -9.69 -14.48 -3.28
N LEU A 248 -10.84 -13.88 -2.94
CA LEU A 248 -11.84 -13.46 -3.91
C LEU A 248 -11.50 -12.09 -4.48
N ILE A 249 -11.75 -11.89 -5.76
CA ILE A 249 -11.47 -10.64 -6.46
C ILE A 249 -12.79 -10.05 -6.95
N VAL A 250 -13.06 -8.79 -6.60
CA VAL A 250 -14.28 -8.07 -6.95
C VAL A 250 -13.93 -6.80 -7.71
N ASP A 251 -14.52 -6.63 -8.88
CA ASP A 251 -14.40 -5.38 -9.65
C ASP A 251 -15.58 -4.46 -9.33
N GLY A 252 -15.27 -3.31 -8.74
CA GLY A 252 -16.27 -2.32 -8.35
C GLY A 252 -16.91 -1.57 -9.53
N ASP A 253 -16.30 -1.58 -10.72
CA ASP A 253 -16.87 -0.92 -11.91
C ASP A 253 -17.97 -1.76 -12.61
N ASP A 254 -18.37 -2.86 -12.01
CA ASP A 254 -19.41 -3.74 -12.54
C ASP A 254 -20.79 -3.07 -12.52
N PRO A 255 -21.50 -2.99 -13.66
CA PRO A 255 -22.83 -2.39 -13.73
C PRO A 255 -23.87 -3.04 -12.82
N ALA A 256 -23.82 -4.37 -12.62
CA ALA A 256 -24.77 -5.08 -11.76
C ALA A 256 -24.54 -4.75 -10.28
N LEU A 257 -23.29 -4.64 -9.83
CA LEU A 257 -22.95 -4.20 -8.48
C LEU A 257 -23.39 -2.74 -8.23
N LYS A 258 -23.15 -1.85 -9.18
CA LYS A 258 -23.59 -0.45 -9.10
C LYS A 258 -25.11 -0.34 -9.06
N HIS A 259 -25.81 -1.14 -9.86
CA HIS A 259 -27.27 -1.20 -9.84
C HIS A 259 -27.80 -1.67 -8.49
N ALA A 260 -27.21 -2.69 -7.88
CA ALA A 260 -27.59 -3.18 -6.56
C ALA A 260 -27.47 -2.09 -5.47
N ALA A 261 -26.50 -1.19 -5.61
CA ALA A 261 -26.26 -0.06 -4.71
C ALA A 261 -26.85 1.28 -5.20
N SER A 262 -27.77 1.25 -6.18
CA SER A 262 -28.28 2.45 -6.88
C SER A 262 -28.78 3.54 -5.94
N HIS A 263 -29.39 3.18 -4.81
CA HIS A 263 -29.89 4.14 -3.82
C HIS A 263 -28.80 5.03 -3.21
N LEU A 264 -27.54 4.56 -3.09
CA LEU A 264 -26.42 5.38 -2.62
C LEU A 264 -26.05 6.45 -3.66
N PHE A 265 -26.00 6.06 -4.94
CA PHE A 265 -25.72 6.97 -6.04
C PHE A 265 -26.87 7.97 -6.26
N GLU A 266 -28.12 7.54 -6.11
CA GLU A 266 -29.29 8.39 -6.24
C GLU A 266 -29.38 9.41 -5.10
N ALA A 267 -29.05 9.01 -3.86
CA ALA A 267 -28.98 9.94 -2.73
C ALA A 267 -27.96 11.07 -3.01
N GLU A 268 -26.76 10.75 -3.49
CA GLU A 268 -25.77 11.73 -3.91
C GLU A 268 -26.28 12.60 -5.07
N TRP A 269 -26.99 12.01 -6.05
CA TRP A 269 -27.51 12.70 -7.21
C TRP A 269 -28.58 13.73 -6.83
N THR A 270 -29.45 13.39 -5.89
CA THR A 270 -30.56 14.25 -5.46
C THR A 270 -30.19 15.29 -4.39
N GLY A 271 -28.92 15.36 -4.01
CA GLY A 271 -28.42 16.30 -2.98
C GLY A 271 -28.61 15.82 -1.53
N ASN A 272 -29.06 14.57 -1.32
CA ASN A 272 -29.14 13.93 -0.01
C ASN A 272 -27.89 13.06 0.28
N GLY A 273 -26.75 13.48 -0.27
CA GLY A 273 -25.49 12.75 -0.18
C GLY A 273 -24.78 12.90 1.17
N ILE A 274 -23.55 12.36 1.20
CA ILE A 274 -22.77 12.26 2.45
C ILE A 274 -21.94 13.49 2.78
N HIS A 275 -22.01 14.58 2.00
CA HIS A 275 -21.15 15.76 2.17
C HIS A 275 -21.14 16.31 3.61
N ASP A 276 -22.30 16.54 4.19
CA ASP A 276 -22.40 17.17 5.51
C ASP A 276 -21.91 16.24 6.62
N ALA A 277 -22.22 14.94 6.52
CA ALA A 277 -21.73 13.93 7.43
C ALA A 277 -20.19 13.84 7.41
N VAL A 278 -19.60 13.81 6.23
CA VAL A 278 -18.13 13.79 6.06
C VAL A 278 -17.49 15.10 6.53
N ALA A 279 -18.14 16.24 6.31
CA ALA A 279 -17.65 17.53 6.80
C ALA A 279 -17.62 17.58 8.33
N MET A 280 -18.64 17.04 9.01
CA MET A 280 -18.68 16.93 10.48
C MET A 280 -17.53 16.08 11.02
N ASP A 281 -17.32 14.87 10.48
CA ASP A 281 -16.22 13.99 10.89
C ASP A 281 -14.85 14.60 10.56
N SER A 282 -14.72 15.29 9.43
CA SER A 282 -13.51 16.03 9.07
C SER A 282 -13.18 17.14 10.05
N GLN A 283 -14.20 17.88 10.51
CA GLN A 283 -14.04 18.93 11.53
C GLN A 283 -13.63 18.31 12.88
N ALA A 284 -14.28 17.22 13.28
CA ALA A 284 -13.92 16.50 14.51
C ALA A 284 -12.46 16.01 14.50
N LEU A 285 -11.95 15.53 13.35
CA LEU A 285 -10.53 15.19 13.18
C LEU A 285 -9.64 16.43 13.30
N ALA A 286 -10.03 17.55 12.69
CA ALA A 286 -9.27 18.81 12.77
C ALA A 286 -9.20 19.35 14.21
N ASP A 287 -10.28 19.27 14.97
CA ASP A 287 -10.34 19.67 16.38
C ASP A 287 -9.41 18.82 17.28
N LEU A 288 -9.15 17.57 16.87
CA LEU A 288 -8.14 16.69 17.47
C LEU A 288 -6.71 16.98 16.98
N GLY A 289 -6.49 18.06 16.21
CA GLY A 289 -5.20 18.40 15.61
C GLY A 289 -4.75 17.46 14.49
N LYS A 290 -5.69 16.74 13.86
CA LYS A 290 -5.42 15.84 12.73
C LYS A 290 -5.89 16.48 11.43
N THR A 291 -5.06 16.45 10.40
CA THR A 291 -5.44 16.97 9.08
C THR A 291 -6.24 15.92 8.31
N PRO A 292 -7.51 16.17 7.95
CA PRO A 292 -8.28 15.26 7.10
C PRO A 292 -7.60 15.11 5.75
N PRO A 293 -7.32 13.88 5.26
CA PRO A 293 -6.55 13.69 4.05
C PRO A 293 -7.34 13.97 2.76
N VAL A 294 -8.68 13.90 2.82
CA VAL A 294 -9.54 14.14 1.65
C VAL A 294 -10.49 15.29 1.93
N PHE A 295 -10.51 16.27 1.04
CA PHE A 295 -11.45 17.40 1.14
C PHE A 295 -12.86 16.96 0.73
N PRO A 296 -13.89 17.08 1.58
CA PRO A 296 -15.27 16.74 1.24
C PRO A 296 -15.80 17.71 0.19
N ARG A 297 -16.30 17.19 -0.92
CA ARG A 297 -16.92 17.97 -1.99
C ARG A 297 -18.44 17.83 -1.93
N LYS A 298 -19.17 18.79 -2.46
CA LYS A 298 -20.64 18.76 -2.47
C LYS A 298 -21.23 17.67 -3.37
N SER A 299 -20.48 17.18 -4.35
CA SER A 299 -20.83 15.97 -5.11
C SER A 299 -19.67 14.98 -5.00
N MET A 300 -19.97 13.74 -4.63
CA MET A 300 -19.02 12.65 -4.49
C MET A 300 -18.98 11.75 -5.75
N LEU A 301 -19.58 12.22 -6.85
CA LEU A 301 -19.75 11.44 -8.07
C LEU A 301 -18.93 11.98 -9.24
N PHE A 302 -18.60 11.05 -10.12
CA PHE A 302 -18.13 11.30 -11.47
C PHE A 302 -19.07 10.63 -12.46
N ARG A 303 -19.22 11.19 -13.65
CA ARG A 303 -19.88 10.55 -14.79
C ARG A 303 -18.84 9.75 -15.58
N LEU A 304 -19.22 8.56 -16.02
CA LEU A 304 -18.42 7.74 -16.92
C LEU A 304 -18.95 7.89 -18.34
N GLU A 305 -18.16 8.46 -19.25
CA GLU A 305 -18.55 8.72 -20.63
C GLU A 305 -17.83 7.79 -21.60
N GLY A 306 -18.59 7.28 -22.55
CA GLY A 306 -18.10 6.40 -23.60
C GLY A 306 -17.59 5.04 -23.12
N PRO A 307 -17.17 4.17 -24.05
CA PRO A 307 -16.69 2.81 -23.73
C PRO A 307 -15.42 2.82 -22.86
N ALA A 308 -14.54 3.79 -23.08
CA ALA A 308 -13.31 3.96 -22.32
C ALA A 308 -13.55 4.45 -20.88
N GLY A 309 -14.78 4.87 -20.53
CA GLY A 309 -15.12 5.36 -19.19
C GLY A 309 -14.38 6.65 -18.85
N VAL A 310 -14.45 7.65 -19.72
CA VAL A 310 -13.90 8.97 -19.41
C VAL A 310 -14.59 9.51 -18.17
N ARG A 311 -13.82 9.78 -17.13
CA ARG A 311 -14.32 10.10 -15.78
C ARG A 311 -14.42 11.62 -15.61
N GLN A 312 -15.62 12.14 -15.75
CA GLN A 312 -15.89 13.57 -15.58
C GLN A 312 -16.44 13.86 -14.20
N ARG A 313 -15.82 14.81 -13.51
CA ARG A 313 -16.32 15.25 -12.20
C ARG A 313 -17.65 15.97 -12.34
N LEU A 314 -18.60 15.62 -11.48
CA LEU A 314 -19.90 16.27 -11.41
C LEU A 314 -19.93 17.36 -10.33
N THR A 315 -20.65 18.43 -10.61
CA THR A 315 -21.01 19.47 -9.64
C THR A 315 -22.41 19.18 -9.06
N LEU A 316 -22.71 19.72 -7.87
CA LEU A 316 -24.04 19.60 -7.29
C LEU A 316 -25.13 20.21 -8.20
N GLU A 317 -24.81 21.29 -8.92
CA GLU A 317 -25.75 21.92 -9.85
C GLU A 317 -26.12 20.99 -11.01
N GLN A 318 -25.16 20.25 -11.55
CA GLN A 318 -25.41 19.26 -12.61
C GLN A 318 -26.28 18.11 -12.10
N THR A 319 -25.96 17.55 -10.93
CA THR A 319 -26.70 16.42 -10.39
C THR A 319 -28.15 16.79 -10.01
N THR A 320 -28.39 17.98 -9.49
CA THR A 320 -29.74 18.41 -9.09
C THR A 320 -30.62 18.88 -10.25
N LYS A 321 -30.03 19.29 -11.38
CA LYS A 321 -30.79 19.77 -12.55
C LYS A 321 -31.08 18.69 -13.59
N GLU A 322 -30.29 17.64 -13.65
CA GLU A 322 -30.42 16.56 -14.62
C GLU A 322 -31.13 15.33 -14.02
N PRO A 323 -31.86 14.56 -14.79
CA PRO A 323 -32.42 13.29 -14.32
C PRO A 323 -31.30 12.30 -13.95
N PHE A 324 -31.54 11.42 -12.97
CA PHE A 324 -30.60 10.39 -12.56
C PHE A 324 -30.28 9.45 -13.74
N PRO A 325 -29.03 9.32 -14.18
CA PRO A 325 -28.68 8.55 -15.38
C PRO A 325 -28.62 7.04 -15.14
N GLY A 326 -28.75 6.60 -13.88
CA GLY A 326 -28.48 5.24 -13.43
C GLY A 326 -27.06 5.07 -12.91
N ALA A 327 -26.92 4.27 -11.86
CA ALA A 327 -25.65 4.09 -11.14
C ALA A 327 -24.53 3.52 -12.02
N GLN A 328 -24.86 2.72 -13.06
CA GLN A 328 -23.90 2.14 -14.00
C GLN A 328 -23.12 3.17 -14.83
N HIS A 329 -23.64 4.40 -14.95
CA HIS A 329 -22.99 5.51 -15.64
C HIS A 329 -22.20 6.44 -14.70
N LEU A 330 -22.14 6.07 -13.42
CA LEU A 330 -21.50 6.87 -12.38
C LEU A 330 -20.34 6.12 -11.73
N SER A 331 -19.43 6.88 -11.15
CA SER A 331 -18.32 6.36 -10.36
C SER A 331 -18.20 7.18 -9.07
N PRO A 332 -18.09 6.52 -7.91
CA PRO A 332 -17.92 7.21 -6.64
C PRO A 332 -16.49 7.73 -6.48
N ASN A 333 -16.32 8.81 -5.72
CA ASN A 333 -15.00 9.26 -5.31
C ASN A 333 -14.47 8.41 -4.12
N ALA A 334 -13.29 8.78 -3.59
CA ALA A 334 -12.63 8.08 -2.50
C ALA A 334 -13.47 8.02 -1.20
N LEU A 335 -14.41 8.95 -0.97
CA LEU A 335 -15.24 9.02 0.24
C LEU A 335 -16.57 8.26 0.10
N LEU A 336 -17.15 8.18 -1.10
CA LEU A 336 -18.38 7.41 -1.33
C LEU A 336 -18.09 5.93 -1.64
N ARG A 337 -16.93 5.63 -2.26
CA ARG A 337 -16.52 4.25 -2.57
C ARG A 337 -16.55 3.30 -1.36
N PRO A 338 -16.09 3.69 -0.15
CA PRO A 338 -16.21 2.85 1.03
C PRO A 338 -17.65 2.44 1.36
N LEU A 339 -18.61 3.35 1.30
CA LEU A 339 -20.02 3.04 1.56
C LEU A 339 -20.56 2.06 0.51
N TYR A 340 -20.23 2.27 -0.75
CA TYR A 340 -20.58 1.36 -1.85
C TYR A 340 -20.00 -0.04 -1.63
N GLN A 341 -18.71 -0.14 -1.32
CA GLN A 341 -18.03 -1.40 -1.00
C GLN A 341 -18.69 -2.12 0.18
N GLU A 342 -18.96 -1.41 1.28
CA GLU A 342 -19.52 -2.00 2.49
C GLU A 342 -21.01 -2.33 2.37
N PHE A 343 -21.74 -1.60 1.55
CA PHE A 343 -23.10 -1.99 1.18
C PHE A 343 -23.12 -3.37 0.52
N LEU A 344 -22.15 -3.68 -0.36
CA LEU A 344 -22.10 -4.95 -1.08
C LEU A 344 -21.49 -6.09 -0.25
N LEU A 345 -20.38 -5.84 0.44
CA LEU A 345 -19.56 -6.89 1.05
C LEU A 345 -19.82 -7.09 2.54
N GLN A 346 -20.24 -6.04 3.26
CA GLN A 346 -20.49 -6.07 4.71
C GLN A 346 -19.29 -6.65 5.47
N ASN A 347 -18.12 -6.07 5.26
CA ASN A 347 -16.85 -6.57 5.81
C ASN A 347 -16.80 -6.47 7.34
N VAL A 348 -16.03 -7.37 7.98
CA VAL A 348 -15.65 -7.24 9.39
C VAL A 348 -14.44 -6.33 9.55
N ALA A 349 -13.55 -6.31 8.55
CA ALA A 349 -12.42 -5.39 8.51
C ALA A 349 -12.08 -4.94 7.08
N MET A 350 -11.56 -3.71 6.98
CA MET A 350 -10.94 -3.14 5.78
C MET A 350 -9.45 -2.94 6.06
N VAL A 351 -8.61 -3.53 5.21
CA VAL A 351 -7.15 -3.39 5.28
C VAL A 351 -6.69 -2.29 4.34
N GLY A 352 -6.14 -1.22 4.87
CA GLY A 352 -5.70 -0.06 4.11
C GLY A 352 -4.27 0.36 4.35
N GLY A 353 -3.73 1.19 3.46
CA GLY A 353 -2.53 1.97 3.71
C GLY A 353 -2.82 3.12 4.69
N ALA A 354 -1.77 3.78 5.22
CA ALA A 354 -1.92 4.81 6.23
C ALA A 354 -2.85 5.97 5.82
N THR A 355 -2.71 6.47 4.58
CA THR A 355 -3.57 7.55 4.06
C THR A 355 -5.01 7.06 3.87
N GLU A 356 -5.16 5.81 3.41
CA GLU A 356 -6.46 5.17 3.22
C GLU A 356 -7.17 5.02 4.57
N CYS A 357 -6.52 4.43 5.57
CA CYS A 357 -7.06 4.35 6.93
C CYS A 357 -7.45 5.74 7.46
N ALA A 358 -6.64 6.76 7.18
CA ALA A 358 -6.92 8.11 7.67
C ALA A 358 -8.21 8.72 7.10
N TYR A 359 -8.52 8.52 5.80
CA TYR A 359 -9.77 9.08 5.27
C TYR A 359 -11.00 8.23 5.65
N TRP A 360 -10.85 6.95 5.98
CA TRP A 360 -11.97 6.18 6.51
C TRP A 360 -12.50 6.76 7.82
N PHE A 361 -11.66 7.38 8.64
CA PHE A 361 -12.11 8.10 9.86
C PHE A 361 -12.87 9.40 9.58
N GLN A 362 -13.03 9.80 8.31
CA GLN A 362 -13.95 10.88 7.89
C GLN A 362 -15.37 10.37 7.59
N LEU A 363 -15.67 9.06 7.77
CA LEU A 363 -16.88 8.41 7.27
C LEU A 363 -17.87 7.90 8.34
N PRO A 364 -17.60 7.88 9.66
CA PRO A 364 -18.52 7.29 10.64
C PRO A 364 -19.95 7.82 10.53
N GLN A 365 -20.13 9.14 10.40
CA GLN A 365 -21.45 9.75 10.26
C GLN A 365 -22.13 9.39 8.92
N ALA A 366 -21.35 9.29 7.85
CA ALA A 366 -21.86 8.87 6.54
C ALA A 366 -22.35 7.42 6.55
N PHE A 367 -21.61 6.52 7.20
CA PHE A 367 -22.07 5.13 7.43
C PHE A 367 -23.38 5.08 8.24
N ALA A 368 -23.44 5.85 9.34
CA ALA A 368 -24.64 5.92 10.18
C ALA A 368 -25.85 6.49 9.41
N GLN A 369 -25.65 7.53 8.59
CA GLN A 369 -26.68 8.15 7.75
C GLN A 369 -27.35 7.12 6.81
N HIS A 370 -26.57 6.18 6.27
CA HIS A 370 -27.07 5.13 5.37
C HIS A 370 -27.43 3.82 6.09
N GLY A 371 -27.39 3.79 7.42
CA GLY A 371 -27.67 2.56 8.20
C GLY A 371 -26.67 1.44 7.93
N LEU A 372 -25.45 1.78 7.49
CA LEU A 372 -24.40 0.83 7.20
C LEU A 372 -23.48 0.67 8.41
N ARG A 373 -23.00 -0.56 8.62
CA ARG A 373 -21.97 -0.81 9.61
C ARG A 373 -20.60 -0.46 9.03
N MET A 374 -19.85 0.40 9.71
CA MET A 374 -18.45 0.65 9.35
C MET A 374 -17.59 -0.54 9.79
N PRO A 375 -16.77 -1.12 8.92
CA PRO A 375 -15.86 -2.20 9.28
C PRO A 375 -14.72 -1.67 10.18
N LEU A 376 -14.01 -2.59 10.83
CA LEU A 376 -12.79 -2.24 11.54
C LEU A 376 -11.72 -1.81 10.53
N VAL A 377 -11.19 -0.60 10.69
CA VAL A 377 -10.14 -0.08 9.81
C VAL A 377 -8.78 -0.57 10.29
N TRP A 378 -8.17 -1.48 9.51
CA TRP A 378 -6.90 -2.12 9.85
C TRP A 378 -5.78 -1.60 8.97
N LEU A 379 -4.70 -1.11 9.60
CA LEU A 379 -3.49 -0.73 8.87
C LEU A 379 -2.81 -2.00 8.33
N ARG A 380 -2.47 -1.99 7.03
CA ARG A 380 -1.72 -3.09 6.43
C ARG A 380 -0.37 -3.29 7.10
N ASP A 381 0.09 -4.51 7.07
CA ASP A 381 1.46 -4.83 7.46
C ASP A 381 2.48 -4.21 6.51
N SER A 382 3.72 -4.17 6.92
CA SER A 382 4.85 -3.68 6.14
C SER A 382 5.97 -4.73 6.16
N VAL A 383 6.65 -4.90 5.04
CA VAL A 383 7.83 -5.78 4.95
C VAL A 383 8.99 -4.97 4.40
N THR A 384 10.14 -5.10 5.03
CA THR A 384 11.40 -4.53 4.55
C THR A 384 12.37 -5.65 4.24
N LEU A 385 12.89 -5.68 3.02
CA LEU A 385 13.86 -6.68 2.58
C LEU A 385 15.27 -6.12 2.66
N LEU A 386 16.18 -6.90 3.21
CA LEU A 386 17.60 -6.59 3.32
C LEU A 386 18.41 -7.70 2.69
N SER A 387 19.57 -7.35 2.11
CA SER A 387 20.60 -8.36 1.83
C SER A 387 21.38 -8.66 3.10
N SER A 388 22.00 -9.84 3.17
CA SER A 388 22.88 -10.24 4.27
C SER A 388 24.04 -9.26 4.51
N SER A 389 24.46 -8.51 3.50
CA SER A 389 25.47 -7.45 3.61
C SER A 389 24.93 -6.13 4.18
N ALA A 390 23.66 -5.82 3.93
CA ALA A 390 23.01 -4.58 4.41
C ALA A 390 22.57 -4.67 5.87
N ASP A 391 22.11 -5.85 6.32
CA ASP A 391 21.57 -6.07 7.66
C ASP A 391 22.54 -5.63 8.77
N PRO A 392 23.81 -6.09 8.85
CA PRO A 392 24.74 -5.66 9.90
C PRO A 392 24.99 -4.15 9.90
N THR A 393 24.90 -3.51 8.74
CA THR A 393 25.12 -2.07 8.58
C THR A 393 23.97 -1.28 9.20
N LEU A 394 22.75 -1.80 9.13
CA LEU A 394 21.51 -1.15 9.59
C LEU A 394 21.08 -1.56 11.00
N GLN A 395 21.57 -2.69 11.57
CA GLN A 395 21.23 -3.16 12.91
C GLN A 395 21.28 -2.09 14.02
N PRO A 396 22.28 -1.17 14.05
CA PRO A 396 22.33 -0.12 15.06
C PRO A 396 21.23 0.94 14.94
N PHE A 397 20.47 0.92 13.86
CA PHE A 397 19.49 1.96 13.52
C PHE A 397 18.06 1.43 13.65
N ASN A 398 17.15 2.35 13.99
CA ASN A 398 15.72 2.10 13.87
C ASN A 398 15.22 2.72 12.55
N PRO A 399 15.00 1.95 11.49
CA PRO A 399 14.53 2.48 10.20
C PRO A 399 13.14 3.14 10.28
N ARG A 400 12.42 2.97 11.40
CA ARG A 400 11.13 3.61 11.69
C ARG A 400 11.29 5.02 12.22
N HIS A 401 12.42 5.36 12.83
CA HIS A 401 12.59 6.67 13.41
C HIS A 401 12.33 7.76 12.35
N PRO A 402 11.50 8.78 12.63
CA PRO A 402 11.16 9.80 11.65
C PRO A 402 12.39 10.48 11.04
N GLY A 403 13.48 10.61 11.81
CA GLY A 403 14.76 11.14 11.35
C GLY A 403 15.44 10.25 10.29
N PHE A 404 15.22 8.94 10.30
CA PHE A 404 15.78 8.02 9.32
C PHE A 404 15.22 8.23 7.89
N ARG A 405 14.14 8.99 7.75
CA ARG A 405 13.60 9.41 6.44
C ARG A 405 14.53 10.35 5.69
N HIS A 406 15.34 11.09 6.42
CA HIS A 406 16.21 12.12 5.86
C HIS A 406 17.65 11.57 5.79
N PRO A 407 18.23 11.39 4.59
CA PRO A 407 19.58 10.84 4.44
C PRO A 407 20.63 11.55 5.29
N GLU A 408 20.53 12.87 5.40
CA GLU A 408 21.46 13.68 6.20
C GLU A 408 21.36 13.40 7.71
N VAL A 409 20.13 13.14 8.22
CA VAL A 409 19.90 12.80 9.62
C VAL A 409 20.40 11.39 9.91
N ALA A 410 20.08 10.44 9.02
CA ALA A 410 20.55 9.07 9.13
C ALA A 410 22.09 8.99 9.07
N GLU A 411 22.73 9.75 8.20
CA GLU A 411 24.19 9.87 8.15
C GLU A 411 24.78 10.46 9.43
N ALA A 412 24.15 11.49 9.97
CA ALA A 412 24.59 12.10 11.23
C ALA A 412 24.52 11.10 12.39
N GLU A 413 23.45 10.34 12.49
CA GLU A 413 23.25 9.27 13.48
C GLU A 413 24.29 8.15 13.27
N TRP A 414 24.56 7.74 12.03
CA TRP A 414 25.61 6.77 11.71
C TRP A 414 26.99 7.22 12.20
N ILE A 415 27.36 8.47 11.92
CA ILE A 415 28.64 9.06 12.36
C ILE A 415 28.71 9.03 13.89
N GLN A 416 27.64 9.41 14.58
CA GLN A 416 27.55 9.46 16.03
C GLN A 416 27.74 8.07 16.64
N ASN A 417 27.06 7.07 16.14
CA ASN A 417 27.13 5.69 16.65
C ASN A 417 28.54 5.10 16.44
N ARG A 418 29.17 5.35 15.28
CA ARG A 418 30.45 4.78 14.92
C ARG A 418 31.63 5.39 15.68
N ARG A 419 31.59 6.67 15.97
CA ARG A 419 32.72 7.41 16.56
C ARG A 419 32.57 7.69 18.04
N SER A 420 31.45 7.29 18.67
CA SER A 420 31.15 7.63 20.08
C SER A 420 31.29 9.14 20.36
N VAL A 421 31.07 9.97 19.34
CA VAL A 421 31.25 11.41 19.45
C VAL A 421 29.98 12.01 20.05
N SER A 422 29.90 12.04 21.38
CA SER A 422 28.80 12.65 22.14
C SER A 422 28.53 14.14 21.76
N SER A 423 29.40 14.71 20.98
CA SER A 423 29.39 16.11 20.60
C SER A 423 28.47 16.47 19.42
N TRP A 424 27.83 15.51 18.75
CA TRP A 424 26.97 15.75 17.59
C TRP A 424 25.49 15.78 17.92
N GLN A 425 25.16 15.93 19.21
CA GLN A 425 23.76 15.95 19.62
C GLN A 425 23.03 17.20 19.07
N PRO A 426 21.75 17.06 18.69
CA PRO A 426 20.84 18.18 18.41
C PRO A 426 20.78 19.22 19.55
N GLY A 427 21.28 18.86 20.74
CA GLY A 427 21.32 19.70 21.92
C GLY A 427 22.32 20.86 21.91
N ARG A 428 23.28 20.94 20.96
CA ARG A 428 24.24 22.07 20.96
C ARG A 428 23.61 23.40 20.57
N GLU A 429 22.61 23.39 19.71
CA GLU A 429 21.86 24.63 19.46
C GLU A 429 21.14 25.15 20.73
N ALA A 430 20.67 24.23 21.58
CA ALA A 430 20.12 24.58 22.89
C ALA A 430 21.21 25.13 23.83
N GLN A 431 22.42 24.54 23.82
CA GLN A 431 23.58 25.02 24.58
C GLN A 431 24.00 26.42 24.14
N PHE A 432 24.07 26.68 22.82
CA PHE A 432 24.36 28.03 22.32
C PHE A 432 23.27 29.03 22.67
N ARG A 433 21.99 28.63 22.66
CA ARG A 433 20.89 29.45 23.11
C ARG A 433 20.99 29.75 24.60
N ALA A 434 21.19 28.74 25.43
CA ALA A 434 21.35 28.92 26.88
C ALA A 434 22.54 29.84 27.20
N LEU A 435 23.68 29.69 26.50
CA LEU A 435 24.80 30.58 26.63
C LEU A 435 24.46 32.03 26.21
N ALA A 436 23.71 32.20 25.13
CA ALA A 436 23.25 33.52 24.65
C ALA A 436 22.37 34.22 25.68
N GLU A 437 21.43 33.49 26.29
CA GLU A 437 20.57 34.03 27.36
C GLU A 437 21.38 34.40 28.58
N LEU A 438 22.26 33.50 29.06
CA LEU A 438 23.12 33.78 30.21
C LEU A 438 23.96 35.04 30.02
N LEU A 439 24.70 35.13 28.91
CA LEU A 439 25.53 36.29 28.60
C LEU A 439 24.69 37.53 28.35
N GLY A 440 23.47 37.39 27.81
CA GLY A 440 22.54 38.49 27.60
C GLY A 440 22.02 39.05 28.91
N GLU A 441 21.73 38.20 29.90
CA GLU A 441 21.29 38.64 31.24
C GLU A 441 22.42 39.33 32.02
N GLU A 442 23.63 38.75 32.00
CA GLU A 442 24.81 39.39 32.64
C GLU A 442 25.11 40.74 32.03
N ALA A 443 25.11 40.87 30.72
CA ALA A 443 25.35 42.14 30.03
C ALA A 443 24.25 43.17 30.32
N ALA A 444 22.99 42.77 30.43
CA ALA A 444 21.87 43.65 30.72
C ALA A 444 21.87 44.19 32.15
N GLN A 445 22.55 43.54 33.10
CA GLN A 445 22.78 44.05 34.44
C GLN A 445 23.70 45.27 34.44
N ILE A 446 24.60 45.37 33.45
CA ILE A 446 25.51 46.51 33.29
C ILE A 446 24.80 47.61 32.49
N ASP A 447 24.26 47.24 31.32
CA ASP A 447 23.49 48.14 30.45
C ASP A 447 22.46 47.31 29.65
N PRO A 448 21.13 47.59 29.74
CA PRO A 448 20.10 46.86 29.02
C PRO A 448 20.31 46.80 27.51
N THR A 449 20.97 47.74 26.89
CA THR A 449 21.25 47.77 25.45
C THR A 449 22.28 46.71 25.04
N LEU A 450 23.11 46.21 25.94
CA LEU A 450 24.14 45.22 25.69
C LEU A 450 23.57 43.79 25.49
N ARG A 451 22.34 43.53 25.94
CA ARG A 451 21.67 42.22 25.72
C ARG A 451 21.69 41.83 24.25
N ALA A 452 21.30 42.74 23.36
CA ALA A 452 21.28 42.47 21.92
C ALA A 452 22.66 42.18 21.35
N ALA A 453 23.70 42.85 21.87
CA ALA A 453 25.09 42.60 21.45
C ALA A 453 25.59 41.21 21.87
N ALA A 454 25.24 40.74 23.08
CA ALA A 454 25.58 39.39 23.55
C ALA A 454 24.89 38.29 22.72
N HIS A 455 23.60 38.45 22.46
CA HIS A 455 22.87 37.54 21.58
C HIS A 455 23.47 37.48 20.15
N ALA A 456 23.84 38.63 19.59
CA ALA A 456 24.49 38.70 18.27
C ALA A 456 25.88 38.03 18.28
N ALA A 457 26.63 38.11 19.37
CA ALA A 457 27.92 37.43 19.52
C ALA A 457 27.73 35.90 19.58
N ALA A 458 26.77 35.42 20.38
CA ALA A 458 26.44 33.99 20.46
C ALA A 458 25.98 33.44 19.11
N ALA A 459 25.17 34.16 18.34
CA ALA A 459 24.75 33.79 17.01
C ALA A 459 25.93 33.65 16.01
N ARG A 460 26.93 34.57 16.10
CA ARG A 460 28.17 34.48 15.32
C ARG A 460 28.97 33.23 15.70
N MET A 461 29.13 32.95 17.00
CA MET A 461 29.81 31.75 17.49
C MET A 461 29.13 30.49 16.97
N GLN A 462 27.81 30.41 17.03
CA GLN A 462 27.04 29.28 16.47
C GLN A 462 27.29 29.09 14.97
N LYS A 463 27.31 30.18 14.20
CA LYS A 463 27.60 30.15 12.76
C LYS A 463 29.02 29.63 12.46
N GLU A 464 30.02 30.05 13.20
CA GLU A 464 31.39 29.57 13.02
C GLU A 464 31.54 28.11 13.45
N TRP A 465 30.86 27.71 14.53
CA TRP A 465 30.82 26.30 14.93
C TRP A 465 30.21 25.40 13.85
N ARG A 466 29.12 25.80 13.21
CA ARG A 466 28.54 25.05 12.07
C ARG A 466 29.55 24.81 10.95
N LYS A 467 30.44 25.75 10.69
CA LYS A 467 31.53 25.56 9.70
C LYS A 467 32.53 24.49 10.15
N VAL A 468 32.86 24.47 11.44
CA VAL A 468 33.75 23.43 12.01
C VAL A 468 33.10 22.06 11.91
N GLU A 469 31.82 21.95 12.29
CA GLU A 469 31.06 20.70 12.14
C GLU A 469 31.04 20.18 10.71
N GLN A 470 30.85 21.05 9.72
CA GLN A 470 30.91 20.65 8.31
C GLN A 470 32.29 20.11 7.92
N ARG A 471 33.37 20.74 8.43
CA ARG A 471 34.72 20.24 8.18
C ARG A 471 34.97 18.89 8.84
N MET A 472 34.48 18.69 10.07
CA MET A 472 34.56 17.39 10.77
C MET A 472 33.79 16.30 10.00
N ARG A 473 32.56 16.58 9.55
CA ARG A 473 31.79 15.64 8.71
C ARG A 473 32.55 15.25 7.45
N ARG A 474 33.15 16.23 6.74
CA ARG A 474 33.96 15.96 5.54
C ARG A 474 35.20 15.11 5.86
N ALA A 475 35.83 15.32 7.00
CA ALA A 475 36.99 14.53 7.43
C ALA A 475 36.60 13.08 7.72
N ILE A 476 35.48 12.84 8.44
CA ILE A 476 34.95 11.50 8.73
C ILE A 476 34.55 10.78 7.44
N ARG A 477 33.83 11.46 6.53
CA ARG A 477 33.50 10.90 5.21
C ARG A 477 34.73 10.43 4.42
N ARG A 478 35.85 11.13 4.52
CA ARG A 478 37.09 10.70 3.86
C ARG A 478 37.76 9.53 4.56
N GLN A 479 37.75 9.50 5.90
CA GLN A 479 38.40 8.44 6.68
C GLN A 479 37.59 7.13 6.63
N ASP A 480 36.27 7.21 6.62
CA ASP A 480 35.35 6.08 6.61
C ASP A 480 34.61 5.95 5.27
N ALA A 481 35.26 6.25 4.14
CA ALA A 481 34.64 6.33 2.82
C ALA A 481 33.88 5.04 2.43
N GLU A 482 34.53 3.88 2.63
CA GLU A 482 33.96 2.59 2.28
C GLU A 482 32.80 2.19 3.22
N PRO A 483 32.94 2.22 4.56
CA PRO A 483 31.82 1.99 5.47
C PRO A 483 30.65 2.97 5.25
N MET A 484 30.95 4.23 4.94
CA MET A 484 29.95 5.23 4.63
C MET A 484 29.20 4.89 3.34
N ALA A 485 29.91 4.46 2.30
CA ALA A 485 29.28 4.05 1.05
C ALA A 485 28.34 2.86 1.25
N ARG A 486 28.73 1.86 2.06
CA ARG A 486 27.86 0.74 2.44
C ARG A 486 26.62 1.20 3.20
N PHE A 487 26.77 2.11 4.16
CA PHE A 487 25.64 2.67 4.89
C PHE A 487 24.68 3.43 3.96
N VAL A 488 25.19 4.28 3.06
CA VAL A 488 24.38 5.00 2.09
C VAL A 488 23.60 4.03 1.19
N ALA A 489 24.25 2.99 0.70
CA ALA A 489 23.60 1.98 -0.14
C ALA A 489 22.47 1.24 0.63
N ALA A 490 22.74 0.80 1.85
CA ALA A 490 21.77 0.15 2.70
C ALA A 490 20.59 1.09 3.07
N HIS A 491 20.88 2.37 3.35
CA HIS A 491 19.84 3.38 3.59
C HIS A 491 18.99 3.61 2.34
N GLN A 492 19.60 3.77 1.17
CA GLN A 492 18.88 3.93 -0.10
C GLN A 492 18.08 2.69 -0.50
N LEU A 493 18.48 1.50 -0.09
CA LEU A 493 17.70 0.29 -0.26
C LEU A 493 16.40 0.34 0.56
N VAL A 494 16.49 0.71 1.84
CA VAL A 494 15.36 0.73 2.79
C VAL A 494 14.49 1.98 2.63
N ARG A 495 15.10 3.10 2.32
CA ARG A 495 14.47 4.42 2.21
C ARG A 495 14.92 5.16 0.95
N PRO A 496 14.65 4.62 -0.24
CA PRO A 496 14.98 5.27 -1.50
C PRO A 496 14.40 6.70 -1.53
N ASN A 497 15.28 7.72 -1.60
CA ASN A 497 14.87 9.14 -1.54
C ASN A 497 13.98 9.50 -0.33
N GLY A 498 14.15 8.81 0.80
CA GLY A 498 13.34 9.01 2.00
C GLY A 498 11.96 8.35 1.99
N ILE A 499 11.57 7.69 0.90
CA ILE A 499 10.31 6.95 0.75
C ILE A 499 10.52 5.51 1.27
N PRO A 500 9.53 4.86 1.92
CA PRO A 500 9.65 3.44 2.25
C PRO A 500 9.93 2.56 1.03
N GLN A 501 10.83 1.59 1.19
CA GLN A 501 11.22 0.62 0.15
C GLN A 501 10.01 0.06 -0.62
N GLU A 502 9.01 -0.36 0.12
CA GLU A 502 7.78 -0.98 -0.40
C GLU A 502 6.94 -0.07 -1.30
N ARG A 503 7.17 1.25 -1.27
CA ARG A 503 6.49 2.22 -2.14
C ARG A 503 7.26 2.54 -3.40
N GLN A 504 8.55 2.22 -3.43
CA GLN A 504 9.45 2.51 -4.54
C GLN A 504 9.64 1.30 -5.45
N TRP A 505 9.82 0.11 -4.88
CA TRP A 505 10.27 -1.06 -5.61
C TRP A 505 9.13 -2.08 -5.78
N ASN A 506 9.17 -2.80 -6.91
CA ASN A 506 8.33 -3.96 -7.13
C ASN A 506 8.81 -5.15 -6.28
N LEU A 507 7.87 -6.01 -5.83
CA LEU A 507 8.18 -7.14 -4.96
C LEU A 507 9.17 -8.13 -5.60
N PHE A 508 8.87 -8.57 -6.82
CA PHE A 508 9.68 -9.54 -7.56
C PHE A 508 11.08 -9.00 -7.83
N GLN A 509 11.15 -7.73 -8.24
CA GLN A 509 12.40 -7.01 -8.45
C GLN A 509 13.27 -6.95 -7.17
N LEU A 510 12.65 -6.71 -6.00
CA LEU A 510 13.37 -6.71 -4.72
C LEU A 510 13.91 -8.09 -4.39
N VAL A 511 13.08 -9.13 -4.49
CA VAL A 511 13.47 -10.49 -4.14
C VAL A 511 14.63 -10.95 -5.02
N HIS A 512 14.50 -10.86 -6.34
CA HIS A 512 15.54 -11.30 -7.28
C HIS A 512 16.79 -10.39 -7.30
N GLY A 513 16.60 -9.12 -6.93
CA GLY A 513 17.73 -8.19 -6.82
C GLY A 513 18.59 -8.34 -5.56
N LEU A 514 18.01 -8.92 -4.49
CA LEU A 514 18.68 -9.09 -3.19
C LEU A 514 19.15 -10.53 -2.94
N SER A 515 18.57 -11.51 -3.61
CA SER A 515 18.94 -12.92 -3.50
C SER A 515 18.88 -13.60 -4.87
N SER A 516 19.80 -14.54 -5.10
CA SER A 516 19.79 -15.38 -6.32
C SER A 516 18.98 -16.67 -6.16
N THR A 517 18.49 -16.95 -4.96
CA THR A 517 17.83 -18.23 -4.61
C THR A 517 16.44 -18.06 -4.02
N ALA A 518 16.13 -16.88 -3.48
CA ALA A 518 14.83 -16.61 -2.88
C ALA A 518 13.76 -16.39 -3.96
N GLU A 519 12.56 -16.93 -3.70
CA GLU A 519 11.39 -16.74 -4.56
C GLU A 519 10.33 -15.89 -3.81
N PRO A 520 9.51 -15.09 -4.51
CA PRO A 520 8.43 -14.33 -3.88
C PRO A 520 7.43 -15.20 -3.08
N ALA A 521 7.22 -16.45 -3.50
CA ALA A 521 6.38 -17.42 -2.78
C ALA A 521 6.98 -17.82 -1.41
N ASP A 522 8.30 -17.99 -1.35
CA ASP A 522 8.99 -18.30 -0.10
C ASP A 522 8.90 -17.13 0.88
N LEU A 523 9.03 -15.91 0.37
CA LEU A 523 8.86 -14.69 1.17
C LEU A 523 7.44 -14.59 1.74
N PHE A 524 6.42 -14.93 0.96
CA PHE A 524 5.03 -14.94 1.45
C PHE A 524 4.82 -16.00 2.54
N ALA A 525 5.38 -17.20 2.38
CA ALA A 525 5.34 -18.25 3.39
C ALA A 525 6.04 -17.80 4.69
N ALA A 526 7.24 -17.22 4.58
CA ALA A 526 7.98 -16.66 5.72
C ALA A 526 7.22 -15.53 6.42
N TYR A 527 6.54 -14.67 5.66
CA TYR A 527 5.68 -13.63 6.21
C TYR A 527 4.53 -14.23 7.03
N LEU A 528 3.80 -15.21 6.50
CA LEU A 528 2.68 -15.84 7.20
C LEU A 528 3.12 -16.52 8.48
N GLU A 529 4.27 -17.22 8.47
CA GLU A 529 4.84 -17.86 9.65
C GLU A 529 5.24 -16.82 10.72
N ALA A 530 6.01 -15.82 10.32
CA ALA A 530 6.51 -14.80 11.25
C ALA A 530 5.40 -13.93 11.86
N THR A 531 4.32 -13.67 11.12
CA THR A 531 3.23 -12.78 11.56
C THR A 531 2.00 -13.52 12.08
N GLY A 532 2.00 -14.85 12.06
CA GLY A 532 0.85 -15.69 12.38
C GLY A 532 0.29 -15.52 13.79
N GLN A 533 1.01 -14.92 14.73
CA GLN A 533 0.57 -14.60 16.10
C GLN A 533 0.49 -13.09 16.37
N ALA A 534 0.68 -12.24 15.36
CA ALA A 534 0.65 -10.79 15.54
C ALA A 534 -0.77 -10.30 15.86
N THR A 535 -0.93 -9.57 16.96
CA THR A 535 -2.23 -9.08 17.47
C THR A 535 -2.63 -7.70 16.95
N GLY A 536 -1.79 -7.10 16.11
CA GLY A 536 -1.98 -5.81 15.50
C GLY A 536 -1.30 -5.73 14.14
N PRO A 537 -1.26 -4.52 13.53
CA PRO A 537 -0.44 -4.28 12.35
C PRO A 537 1.03 -4.59 12.62
N ALA A 538 1.66 -5.33 11.73
CA ALA A 538 3.02 -5.84 11.89
C ALA A 538 4.00 -5.16 10.90
N TRP A 539 5.25 -5.05 11.33
CA TRP A 539 6.35 -4.76 10.44
C TRP A 539 7.39 -5.89 10.51
N LEU A 540 7.63 -6.53 9.40
CA LEU A 540 8.58 -7.61 9.25
C LEU A 540 9.84 -7.10 8.55
N VAL A 541 11.00 -7.38 9.12
CA VAL A 541 12.29 -7.22 8.43
C VAL A 541 12.77 -8.61 8.04
N VAL A 542 13.03 -8.81 6.75
CA VAL A 542 13.49 -10.08 6.20
C VAL A 542 14.85 -9.87 5.56
N THR A 543 15.84 -10.60 6.03
CA THR A 543 17.17 -10.64 5.42
C THR A 543 17.25 -11.83 4.49
N LEU A 544 17.59 -11.57 3.22
CA LEU A 544 17.78 -12.56 2.16
C LEU A 544 19.28 -12.84 1.98
N ASP A 545 19.64 -14.11 1.86
CA ASP A 545 21.01 -14.56 1.62
C ASP A 545 21.29 -14.79 0.14
#